data_49108ecf66038c67db79e9cb734eca65
#
_entry.id   49108ecf66038c67db79e9cb734eca65
#
_cell.length_a   1.000
_cell.length_b   1.000
_cell.length_c   1.000
_cell.angle_alpha   90.00
_cell.angle_beta   90.00
_cell.angle_gamma   90.00
#
_symmetry.space_group_name_H-M   'P 1'
#
loop_
_entity.id
_entity.type
_entity.pdbx_description
1 polymer ?
#
loop_
_entity_poly.entity_id
_entity_poly.type
_entity_poly.pdbx_seq_one_letter_code
_entity_poly.pdbx_strand_id
1 'polypeptide(L)'
;MRNMQNHFSKIAPKYRELRTTDIEPILYIKDITKDLPEIIGADVGCGTGRYSLKLFEHLGSKLRLYCIDYNEEMLKQLSEYFSLNNVKKFKIMRARASELPLENNSLNCIFAFNAIHHFNFTQFLTECSRVLKDKGCLFIYTRLRNQNRSNIWGKFFPYFIEKENRLYELEELKDILNQFSDLEIHSIRFFRFKRISDFNKLLEKARNCHYSTFYLYEEDELEKSIQIFKQKLSEHFGDLNKIHWFDEYTLLVVQKQGEFFV
;
A
#
# COMPACT_ATOMS: atom_id res chain seq x y z
N MET A 1 20.10 -4.29 -11.95
CA MET A 1 18.79 -3.87 -11.37
C MET A 1 19.05 -2.82 -10.29
N ARG A 2 18.36 -1.68 -10.35
CA ARG A 2 18.43 -0.67 -9.29
C ARG A 2 17.88 -1.26 -7.99
N ASN A 3 18.58 -1.06 -6.89
CA ASN A 3 18.19 -1.59 -5.59
C ASN A 3 17.04 -0.76 -5.01
N MET A 4 15.82 -1.30 -5.03
CA MET A 4 14.61 -0.65 -4.48
C MET A 4 14.74 -0.25 -3.00
N GLN A 5 15.54 -0.97 -2.22
CA GLN A 5 15.78 -0.61 -0.82
C GLN A 5 16.51 0.73 -0.69
N ASN A 6 17.53 0.96 -1.54
CA ASN A 6 18.22 2.23 -1.56
C ASN A 6 17.29 3.40 -1.93
N HIS A 7 16.31 3.15 -2.82
CA HIS A 7 15.27 4.11 -3.13
C HIS A 7 14.45 4.46 -1.88
N PHE A 8 13.88 3.46 -1.21
CA PHE A 8 13.06 3.67 -0.03
C PHE A 8 13.83 4.34 1.11
N SER A 9 15.09 3.95 1.35
CA SER A 9 15.93 4.62 2.35
C SER A 9 16.14 6.10 2.06
N LYS A 10 16.36 6.48 0.78
CA LYS A 10 16.56 7.88 0.38
C LYS A 10 15.31 8.73 0.54
N ILE A 11 14.13 8.19 0.22
CA ILE A 11 12.88 8.96 0.27
C ILE A 11 12.17 8.91 1.63
N ALA A 12 12.58 8.03 2.54
CA ALA A 12 11.92 7.81 3.83
C ALA A 12 11.61 9.12 4.58
N PRO A 13 12.52 10.11 4.71
CA PRO A 13 12.24 11.36 5.42
C PRO A 13 11.10 12.19 4.83
N LYS A 14 10.92 12.15 3.49
CA LYS A 14 9.88 12.91 2.77
C LYS A 14 8.68 12.06 2.35
N TYR A 15 8.72 10.76 2.61
CA TYR A 15 7.74 9.82 2.04
C TYR A 15 6.30 10.16 2.40
N ARG A 16 6.04 10.60 3.63
CA ARG A 16 4.70 10.98 4.10
C ARG A 16 4.14 12.20 3.38
N GLU A 17 4.97 13.20 3.11
CA GLU A 17 4.58 14.45 2.45
C GLU A 17 4.25 14.23 0.96
N LEU A 18 4.95 13.29 0.34
CA LEU A 18 4.77 12.97 -1.08
C LEU A 18 3.51 12.14 -1.36
N ARG A 19 2.95 11.46 -0.34
CA ARG A 19 1.87 10.49 -0.50
C ARG A 19 0.56 10.97 0.11
N THR A 20 -0.54 10.71 -0.58
CA THR A 20 -1.89 10.85 -0.05
C THR A 20 -2.29 9.60 0.74
N THR A 21 -2.99 9.77 1.85
CA THR A 21 -3.55 8.69 2.66
C THR A 21 -5.06 8.83 2.67
N ASP A 22 -5.74 7.91 2.01
CA ASP A 22 -7.20 7.89 1.91
C ASP A 22 -7.78 7.21 3.15
N ILE A 23 -8.87 7.74 3.68
CA ILE A 23 -9.47 7.28 4.96
C ILE A 23 -10.54 6.23 4.72
N GLU A 24 -11.23 6.27 3.59
CA GLU A 24 -12.37 5.41 3.29
C GLU A 24 -12.07 3.90 3.42
N PRO A 25 -10.89 3.38 2.97
CA PRO A 25 -10.55 1.98 3.21
C PRO A 25 -10.41 1.67 4.71
N ILE A 26 -9.93 2.61 5.53
CA ILE A 26 -9.84 2.44 6.99
C ILE A 26 -11.23 2.40 7.63
N LEU A 27 -12.16 3.24 7.17
CA LEU A 27 -13.54 3.21 7.66
C LEU A 27 -14.22 1.89 7.33
N TYR A 28 -13.97 1.35 6.14
CA TYR A 28 -14.49 0.02 5.77
C TYR A 28 -13.86 -1.10 6.63
N ILE A 29 -12.56 -1.05 6.88
CA ILE A 29 -11.88 -1.98 7.80
C ILE A 29 -12.50 -1.89 9.21
N LYS A 30 -12.75 -0.66 9.70
CA LYS A 30 -13.40 -0.44 10.98
C LYS A 30 -14.79 -1.11 11.06
N ASP A 31 -15.58 -1.03 9.98
CA ASP A 31 -16.91 -1.67 9.95
C ASP A 31 -16.80 -3.21 9.97
N ILE A 32 -15.88 -3.80 9.19
CA ILE A 32 -15.63 -5.25 9.21
C ILE A 32 -15.17 -5.74 10.60
N THR A 33 -14.38 -4.93 11.30
CA THR A 33 -13.78 -5.32 12.60
C THR A 33 -14.54 -4.79 13.82
N LYS A 34 -15.75 -4.24 13.64
CA LYS A 34 -16.50 -3.55 14.70
C LYS A 34 -16.79 -4.42 15.91
N ASP A 35 -17.12 -5.69 15.66
CA ASP A 35 -17.55 -6.65 16.70
C ASP A 35 -16.36 -7.32 17.42
N LEU A 36 -15.14 -7.08 16.98
CA LEU A 36 -13.94 -7.57 17.66
C LEU A 36 -13.67 -6.72 18.92
N PRO A 37 -13.60 -7.34 20.11
CA PRO A 37 -13.33 -6.61 21.36
C PRO A 37 -11.89 -6.09 21.42
N GLU A 38 -10.96 -6.82 20.85
CA GLU A 38 -9.55 -6.47 20.69
C GLU A 38 -9.08 -6.88 19.29
N ILE A 39 -8.20 -6.08 18.70
CA ILE A 39 -7.57 -6.35 17.39
C ILE A 39 -6.06 -6.47 17.62
N ILE A 40 -5.54 -7.69 17.56
CA ILE A 40 -4.12 -7.94 17.48
C ILE A 40 -3.80 -8.07 15.99
N GLY A 41 -3.11 -7.08 15.43
CA GLY A 41 -2.88 -7.01 13.99
C GLY A 41 -1.43 -6.78 13.61
N ALA A 42 -1.12 -6.98 12.33
CA ALA A 42 0.15 -6.62 11.72
C ALA A 42 -0.06 -5.79 10.46
N ASP A 43 0.64 -4.65 10.32
CA ASP A 43 0.74 -3.88 9.08
C ASP A 43 2.06 -4.27 8.40
N VAL A 44 1.96 -5.06 7.32
CA VAL A 44 3.11 -5.65 6.61
C VAL A 44 3.46 -4.79 5.39
N GLY A 45 4.70 -4.31 5.34
CA GLY A 45 5.11 -3.25 4.44
C GLY A 45 4.61 -1.89 4.91
N CYS A 46 4.62 -1.66 6.24
CA CYS A 46 4.04 -0.48 6.89
C CYS A 46 4.73 0.85 6.50
N GLY A 47 5.95 0.78 5.94
CA GLY A 47 6.74 1.95 5.56
C GLY A 47 6.90 2.93 6.72
N THR A 48 6.59 4.20 6.48
CA THR A 48 6.67 5.27 7.50
C THR A 48 5.42 5.39 8.39
N GLY A 49 4.52 4.40 8.38
CA GLY A 49 3.36 4.33 9.29
C GLY A 49 2.15 5.18 8.92
N ARG A 50 2.03 5.66 7.66
CA ARG A 50 0.92 6.53 7.23
C ARG A 50 -0.47 5.92 7.47
N TYR A 51 -0.67 4.69 6.99
CA TYR A 51 -1.92 3.97 7.19
C TYR A 51 -2.02 3.37 8.59
N SER A 52 -0.90 2.93 9.16
CA SER A 52 -0.86 2.42 10.54
C SER A 52 -1.36 3.47 11.54
N LEU A 53 -0.99 4.77 11.37
CA LEU A 53 -1.53 5.83 12.22
C LEU A 53 -3.05 5.97 12.04
N LYS A 54 -3.55 5.91 10.80
CA LYS A 54 -5.00 5.97 10.55
C LYS A 54 -5.75 4.78 11.14
N LEU A 55 -5.15 3.60 11.17
CA LEU A 55 -5.72 2.46 11.91
C LEU A 55 -5.86 2.80 13.41
N PHE A 56 -4.84 3.38 14.05
CA PHE A 56 -4.94 3.80 15.45
C PHE A 56 -6.00 4.88 15.69
N GLU A 57 -6.06 5.89 14.82
CA GLU A 57 -7.05 6.97 14.93
C GLU A 57 -8.50 6.45 14.85
N HIS A 58 -8.76 5.44 14.03
CA HIS A 58 -10.12 4.97 13.75
C HIS A 58 -10.54 3.70 14.50
N LEU A 59 -9.59 2.80 14.82
CA LEU A 59 -9.86 1.59 15.59
C LEU A 59 -9.66 1.80 17.10
N GLY A 60 -8.92 2.86 17.47
CA GLY A 60 -8.80 3.31 18.84
C GLY A 60 -8.06 2.34 19.77
N SER A 61 -8.49 2.30 21.03
CA SER A 61 -7.80 1.56 22.09
C SER A 61 -7.82 0.05 21.95
N LYS A 62 -8.70 -0.50 21.10
CA LYS A 62 -8.78 -1.94 20.86
C LYS A 62 -7.67 -2.47 19.94
N LEU A 63 -6.94 -1.59 19.23
CA LEU A 63 -5.85 -1.98 18.34
C LEU A 63 -4.53 -2.15 19.06
N ARG A 64 -3.86 -3.28 18.85
CA ARG A 64 -2.43 -3.54 19.08
C ARG A 64 -1.80 -3.92 17.76
N LEU A 65 -0.76 -3.22 17.33
CA LEU A 65 -0.24 -3.35 15.98
C LEU A 65 1.25 -3.71 15.95
N TYR A 66 1.58 -4.78 15.25
CA TYR A 66 2.93 -5.05 14.79
C TYR A 66 3.15 -4.29 13.47
N CYS A 67 4.12 -3.37 13.45
CA CYS A 67 4.50 -2.61 12.27
C CYS A 67 5.73 -3.28 11.66
N ILE A 68 5.55 -3.93 10.52
CA ILE A 68 6.57 -4.77 9.90
C ILE A 68 6.98 -4.17 8.56
N ASP A 69 8.28 -3.91 8.40
CA ASP A 69 8.87 -3.51 7.12
C ASP A 69 10.29 -4.06 7.03
N TYR A 70 10.79 -4.26 5.82
CA TYR A 70 12.16 -4.70 5.62
C TYR A 70 13.15 -3.53 5.64
N ASN A 71 12.71 -2.31 5.33
CA ASN A 71 13.54 -1.12 5.25
C ASN A 71 13.66 -0.43 6.62
N GLU A 72 14.89 -0.39 7.14
CA GLU A 72 15.19 0.15 8.46
C GLU A 72 14.92 1.68 8.57
N GLU A 73 15.24 2.45 7.53
CA GLU A 73 14.99 3.90 7.53
C GLU A 73 13.50 4.21 7.54
N MET A 74 12.67 3.39 6.87
CA MET A 74 11.22 3.50 6.95
C MET A 74 10.72 3.28 8.37
N LEU A 75 11.22 2.24 9.04
CA LEU A 75 10.85 1.91 10.44
C LEU A 75 11.31 3.00 11.43
N LYS A 76 12.47 3.61 11.21
CA LYS A 76 12.94 4.74 11.99
C LYS A 76 11.98 5.93 11.86
N GLN A 77 11.62 6.29 10.63
CA GLN A 77 10.64 7.36 10.37
C GLN A 77 9.26 7.04 10.96
N LEU A 78 8.84 5.77 10.97
CA LEU A 78 7.61 5.33 11.63
C LEU A 78 7.70 5.56 13.14
N SER A 79 8.80 5.17 13.78
CA SER A 79 9.00 5.33 15.23
C SER A 79 8.91 6.80 15.66
N GLU A 80 9.59 7.69 14.94
CA GLU A 80 9.53 9.13 15.16
C GLU A 80 8.10 9.67 15.00
N TYR A 81 7.42 9.25 13.93
CA TYR A 81 6.06 9.66 13.62
C TYR A 81 5.06 9.23 14.68
N PHE A 82 5.19 8.01 15.18
CA PHE A 82 4.32 7.49 16.23
C PHE A 82 4.58 8.16 17.59
N SER A 83 5.83 8.48 17.88
CA SER A 83 6.19 9.26 19.08
C SER A 83 5.55 10.63 19.06
N LEU A 84 5.61 11.34 17.93
CA LEU A 84 4.99 12.66 17.75
C LEU A 84 3.45 12.62 17.87
N ASN A 85 2.83 11.49 17.55
CA ASN A 85 1.38 11.29 17.62
C ASN A 85 0.92 10.53 18.88
N ASN A 86 1.79 10.33 19.87
CA ASN A 86 1.50 9.66 21.13
C ASN A 86 0.92 8.24 20.99
N VAL A 87 1.26 7.52 19.92
CA VAL A 87 0.86 6.13 19.72
C VAL A 87 1.63 5.23 20.69
N LYS A 88 0.94 4.32 21.41
CA LYS A 88 1.57 3.48 22.46
C LYS A 88 1.48 1.98 22.25
N LYS A 89 0.44 1.50 21.60
CA LYS A 89 0.17 0.04 21.48
C LYS A 89 0.73 -0.54 20.19
N PHE A 90 2.01 -0.34 19.92
CA PHE A 90 2.68 -0.87 18.72
C PHE A 90 4.00 -1.54 19.04
N LYS A 91 4.45 -2.40 18.13
CA LYS A 91 5.78 -2.99 18.13
C LYS A 91 6.34 -2.94 16.72
N ILE A 92 7.57 -2.45 16.58
CA ILE A 92 8.27 -2.38 15.30
C ILE A 92 9.10 -3.65 15.13
N MET A 93 9.04 -4.24 13.93
CA MET A 93 9.78 -5.44 13.58
C MET A 93 10.35 -5.31 12.18
N ARG A 94 11.66 -5.53 12.04
CA ARG A 94 12.31 -5.59 10.73
C ARG A 94 12.25 -7.02 10.21
N ALA A 95 11.44 -7.25 9.18
CA ALA A 95 11.29 -8.56 8.57
C ALA A 95 10.83 -8.47 7.11
N ARG A 96 10.98 -9.57 6.37
CA ARG A 96 10.39 -9.75 5.05
C ARG A 96 8.93 -10.20 5.19
N ALA A 97 8.09 -9.82 4.23
CA ALA A 97 6.70 -10.30 4.18
C ALA A 97 6.59 -11.83 3.99
N SER A 98 7.65 -12.46 3.47
CA SER A 98 7.75 -13.91 3.29
C SER A 98 8.25 -14.68 4.53
N GLU A 99 8.52 -13.97 5.63
CA GLU A 99 9.05 -14.59 6.87
C GLU A 99 8.68 -13.68 8.05
N LEU A 100 7.44 -13.80 8.54
CA LEU A 100 6.93 -12.98 9.62
C LEU A 100 7.40 -13.53 10.98
N PRO A 101 8.05 -12.70 11.83
CA PRO A 101 8.53 -13.13 13.14
C PRO A 101 7.38 -13.14 14.16
N LEU A 102 6.32 -13.88 13.86
CA LEU A 102 5.08 -13.98 14.61
C LEU A 102 4.69 -15.45 14.77
N GLU A 103 4.03 -15.77 15.87
CA GLU A 103 3.56 -17.13 16.16
C GLU A 103 2.37 -17.52 15.27
N ASN A 104 2.17 -18.81 15.07
CA ASN A 104 1.02 -19.35 14.38
C ASN A 104 -0.27 -18.94 15.10
N ASN A 105 -1.33 -18.69 14.35
CA ASN A 105 -2.68 -18.37 14.87
C ASN A 105 -2.66 -17.27 15.96
N SER A 106 -1.82 -16.22 15.78
CA SER A 106 -1.63 -15.15 16.77
C SER A 106 -2.40 -13.87 16.45
N LEU A 107 -2.73 -13.62 15.16
CA LEU A 107 -3.32 -12.36 14.70
C LEU A 107 -4.81 -12.46 14.37
N ASN A 108 -5.57 -11.40 14.71
CA ASN A 108 -6.93 -11.21 14.22
C ASN A 108 -6.95 -10.59 12.82
N CYS A 109 -5.99 -9.67 12.53
CA CYS A 109 -5.95 -8.93 11.29
C CYS A 109 -4.53 -8.78 10.76
N ILE A 110 -4.39 -8.85 9.44
CA ILE A 110 -3.19 -8.43 8.72
C ILE A 110 -3.61 -7.32 7.75
N PHE A 111 -2.80 -6.29 7.66
CA PHE A 111 -2.98 -5.17 6.75
C PHE A 111 -1.80 -5.08 5.80
N ALA A 112 -2.06 -4.79 4.52
CA ALA A 112 -1.03 -4.50 3.52
C ALA A 112 -1.51 -3.33 2.64
N PHE A 113 -0.98 -2.14 2.87
CA PHE A 113 -1.37 -0.93 2.17
C PHE A 113 -0.36 -0.55 1.09
N ASN A 114 -0.72 -0.73 -0.18
CA ASN A 114 0.11 -0.41 -1.34
C ASN A 114 1.52 -1.05 -1.27
N ALA A 115 1.61 -2.29 -0.79
CA ALA A 115 2.86 -2.97 -0.51
C ALA A 115 3.04 -4.28 -1.28
N ILE A 116 1.97 -5.00 -1.60
CA ILE A 116 2.02 -6.37 -2.13
C ILE A 116 2.83 -6.53 -3.43
N HIS A 117 2.90 -5.48 -4.25
CA HIS A 117 3.71 -5.47 -5.49
C HIS A 117 5.23 -5.42 -5.25
N HIS A 118 5.64 -5.34 -3.98
CA HIS A 118 7.04 -5.47 -3.53
C HIS A 118 7.33 -6.83 -2.89
N PHE A 119 6.31 -7.69 -2.72
CA PHE A 119 6.42 -8.97 -2.04
C PHE A 119 6.57 -10.14 -3.02
N ASN A 120 7.09 -11.26 -2.55
CA ASN A 120 6.71 -12.55 -3.09
C ASN A 120 5.31 -12.85 -2.55
N PHE A 121 4.29 -12.63 -3.38
CA PHE A 121 2.90 -12.64 -2.92
C PHE A 121 2.45 -14.01 -2.42
N THR A 122 2.85 -15.10 -3.10
CA THR A 122 2.55 -16.47 -2.65
C THR A 122 3.15 -16.77 -1.28
N GLN A 123 4.43 -16.43 -1.06
CA GLN A 123 5.07 -16.63 0.24
C GLN A 123 4.43 -15.73 1.32
N PHE A 124 4.03 -14.51 0.98
CA PHE A 124 3.30 -13.64 1.90
C PHE A 124 1.96 -14.25 2.31
N LEU A 125 1.20 -14.83 1.38
CA LEU A 125 -0.06 -15.51 1.69
C LEU A 125 0.16 -16.76 2.55
N THR A 126 1.24 -17.51 2.34
CA THR A 126 1.62 -18.65 3.22
C THR A 126 1.83 -18.17 4.66
N GLU A 127 2.53 -17.06 4.85
CA GLU A 127 2.70 -16.47 6.17
C GLU A 127 1.39 -15.93 6.75
N CYS A 128 0.53 -15.30 5.93
CA CYS A 128 -0.79 -14.86 6.37
C CYS A 128 -1.65 -16.02 6.86
N SER A 129 -1.71 -17.12 6.09
CA SER A 129 -2.40 -18.35 6.50
C SER A 129 -1.85 -18.88 7.83
N ARG A 130 -0.55 -18.90 8.01
CA ARG A 130 0.10 -19.40 9.23
C ARG A 130 -0.21 -18.55 10.47
N VAL A 131 -0.09 -17.21 10.36
CA VAL A 131 -0.17 -16.32 11.53
C VAL A 131 -1.58 -15.85 11.86
N LEU A 132 -2.53 -15.87 10.90
CA LEU A 132 -3.93 -15.52 11.16
C LEU A 132 -4.60 -16.61 12.02
N LYS A 133 -5.39 -16.17 12.97
CA LYS A 133 -6.37 -17.01 13.68
C LYS A 133 -7.49 -17.42 12.73
N ASP A 134 -8.21 -18.47 13.08
CA ASP A 134 -9.45 -18.81 12.41
C ASP A 134 -10.40 -17.60 12.40
N LYS A 135 -11.05 -17.37 11.26
CA LYS A 135 -11.88 -16.18 10.97
C LYS A 135 -11.11 -14.84 10.99
N GLY A 136 -9.79 -14.86 11.14
CA GLY A 136 -8.94 -13.69 11.00
C GLY A 136 -8.95 -13.16 9.56
N CYS A 137 -8.75 -11.85 9.41
CA CYS A 137 -8.87 -11.18 8.13
C CYS A 137 -7.53 -10.59 7.64
N LEU A 138 -7.24 -10.78 6.35
CA LEU A 138 -6.19 -10.07 5.62
C LEU A 138 -6.85 -8.97 4.77
N PHE A 139 -6.41 -7.74 4.97
CA PHE A 139 -6.84 -6.56 4.23
C PHE A 139 -5.75 -6.12 3.28
N ILE A 140 -5.98 -6.24 1.97
CA ILE A 140 -5.04 -5.83 0.92
C ILE A 140 -5.59 -4.60 0.22
N TYR A 141 -5.05 -3.41 0.52
CA TYR A 141 -5.38 -2.18 -0.20
C TYR A 141 -4.29 -1.87 -1.21
N THR A 142 -4.64 -1.91 -2.48
CA THR A 142 -3.67 -1.78 -3.57
C THR A 142 -4.27 -1.10 -4.79
N ARG A 143 -3.41 -0.64 -5.70
CA ARG A 143 -3.78 -0.25 -7.05
C ARG A 143 -3.57 -1.44 -7.98
N LEU A 144 -4.56 -1.75 -8.79
CA LEU A 144 -4.47 -2.76 -9.85
C LEU A 144 -3.81 -2.17 -11.11
N ARG A 145 -3.32 -3.03 -11.99
CA ARG A 145 -2.64 -2.62 -13.23
C ARG A 145 -3.55 -1.80 -14.14
N ASN A 146 -4.82 -2.19 -14.30
CA ASN A 146 -5.81 -1.43 -15.06
C ASN A 146 -6.11 -0.07 -14.44
N GLN A 147 -6.19 0.03 -13.10
CA GLN A 147 -6.35 1.29 -12.36
C GLN A 147 -5.10 2.19 -12.51
N ASN A 148 -3.90 1.60 -12.61
CA ASN A 148 -2.68 2.35 -12.87
C ASN A 148 -2.66 2.96 -14.27
N ARG A 149 -3.23 2.29 -15.27
CA ARG A 149 -3.39 2.83 -16.62
C ARG A 149 -4.34 4.03 -16.69
N SER A 150 -5.35 4.07 -15.81
CA SER A 150 -6.39 5.11 -15.83
C SER A 150 -6.04 6.38 -15.06
N ASN A 151 -5.01 6.37 -14.22
CA ASN A 151 -4.58 7.56 -13.48
C ASN A 151 -3.79 8.55 -14.35
N ILE A 152 -3.46 9.73 -13.80
CA ILE A 152 -2.78 10.79 -14.54
C ILE A 152 -1.39 10.37 -15.06
N TRP A 153 -0.67 9.55 -14.29
CA TRP A 153 0.66 9.09 -14.67
C TRP A 153 0.59 8.05 -15.79
N GLY A 154 -0.30 7.08 -15.65
CA GLY A 154 -0.51 6.05 -16.67
C GLY A 154 -1.03 6.60 -17.99
N LYS A 155 -1.86 7.66 -17.96
CA LYS A 155 -2.39 8.27 -19.17
C LYS A 155 -1.41 9.18 -19.91
N PHE A 156 -0.62 9.94 -19.18
CA PHE A 156 0.11 11.05 -19.77
C PHE A 156 1.63 10.94 -19.63
N PHE A 157 2.13 10.21 -18.63
CA PHE A 157 3.58 10.11 -18.40
C PHE A 157 4.19 8.99 -19.26
N PRO A 158 5.18 9.30 -20.13
CA PRO A 158 5.77 8.33 -21.03
C PRO A 158 6.36 7.12 -20.30
N TYR A 159 6.12 5.93 -20.83
CA TYR A 159 6.66 4.65 -20.33
C TYR A 159 6.29 4.27 -18.90
N PHE A 160 5.35 4.99 -18.25
CA PHE A 160 5.00 4.75 -16.86
C PHE A 160 4.39 3.38 -16.63
N ILE A 161 3.55 2.92 -17.57
CA ILE A 161 2.92 1.61 -17.51
C ILE A 161 3.90 0.49 -17.81
N GLU A 162 4.74 0.68 -18.82
CA GLU A 162 5.75 -0.30 -19.26
C GLU A 162 6.80 -0.56 -18.18
N LYS A 163 7.15 0.48 -17.44
CA LYS A 163 8.09 0.37 -16.31
C LYS A 163 7.45 -0.23 -15.05
N GLU A 164 6.12 -0.11 -14.89
CA GLU A 164 5.40 -0.63 -13.72
C GLU A 164 4.76 -1.99 -14.01
N ASN A 165 5.56 -3.02 -14.03
CA ASN A 165 5.13 -4.40 -14.30
C ASN A 165 4.85 -5.23 -13.03
N ARG A 166 5.01 -4.66 -11.83
CA ARG A 166 4.86 -5.36 -10.54
C ARG A 166 3.42 -5.38 -10.04
N LEU A 167 2.55 -4.52 -10.59
CA LEU A 167 1.15 -4.47 -10.21
C LEU A 167 0.39 -5.65 -10.80
N TYR A 168 -0.54 -6.15 -10.03
CA TYR A 168 -1.41 -7.26 -10.42
C TYR A 168 -2.67 -6.78 -11.12
N GLU A 169 -3.24 -7.62 -11.99
CA GLU A 169 -4.66 -7.57 -12.35
C GLU A 169 -5.48 -8.26 -11.26
N LEU A 170 -6.77 -7.97 -11.19
CA LEU A 170 -7.63 -8.56 -10.14
C LEU A 170 -7.70 -10.09 -10.26
N GLU A 171 -7.80 -10.60 -11.47
CA GLU A 171 -7.89 -12.04 -11.70
C GLU A 171 -6.59 -12.77 -11.31
N GLU A 172 -5.41 -12.17 -11.56
CA GLU A 172 -4.13 -12.72 -11.11
C GLU A 172 -4.11 -12.87 -9.56
N LEU A 173 -4.64 -11.88 -8.82
CA LEU A 173 -4.73 -11.97 -7.35
C LEU A 173 -5.69 -13.08 -6.91
N LYS A 174 -6.84 -13.22 -7.59
CA LYS A 174 -7.79 -14.28 -7.31
C LYS A 174 -7.20 -15.67 -7.60
N ASP A 175 -6.53 -15.84 -8.73
CA ASP A 175 -5.91 -17.11 -9.13
C ASP A 175 -4.83 -17.55 -8.13
N ILE A 176 -4.05 -16.61 -7.60
CA ILE A 176 -3.07 -16.92 -6.56
C ILE A 176 -3.76 -17.28 -5.25
N LEU A 177 -4.79 -16.52 -4.83
CA LEU A 177 -5.55 -16.79 -3.60
C LEU A 177 -6.27 -18.14 -3.66
N ASN A 178 -6.80 -18.54 -4.80
CA ASN A 178 -7.48 -19.83 -4.99
C ASN A 178 -6.55 -21.05 -4.82
N GLN A 179 -5.22 -20.86 -4.75
CA GLN A 179 -4.26 -21.91 -4.43
C GLN A 179 -4.22 -22.25 -2.94
N PHE A 180 -4.84 -21.42 -2.09
CA PHE A 180 -4.89 -21.57 -0.64
C PHE A 180 -6.29 -22.03 -0.23
N SER A 181 -6.41 -23.26 0.28
CA SER A 181 -7.70 -23.85 0.65
C SER A 181 -8.33 -23.24 1.92
N ASP A 182 -7.51 -22.57 2.73
CA ASP A 182 -7.88 -21.94 4.00
C ASP A 182 -8.05 -20.42 3.92
N LEU A 183 -7.81 -19.81 2.75
CA LEU A 183 -7.98 -18.37 2.53
C LEU A 183 -9.08 -18.12 1.51
N GLU A 184 -10.13 -17.42 1.91
CA GLU A 184 -11.27 -17.12 1.04
C GLU A 184 -11.47 -15.61 0.88
N ILE A 185 -11.79 -15.16 -0.33
CA ILE A 185 -12.12 -13.75 -0.57
C ILE A 185 -13.51 -13.47 0.00
N HIS A 186 -13.55 -12.75 1.12
CA HIS A 186 -14.78 -12.32 1.76
C HIS A 186 -15.47 -11.17 1.02
N SER A 187 -14.70 -10.17 0.57
CA SER A 187 -15.23 -9.04 -0.19
C SER A 187 -14.17 -8.30 -0.99
N ILE A 188 -14.62 -7.61 -2.02
CA ILE A 188 -13.79 -6.72 -2.85
C ILE A 188 -14.50 -5.37 -2.93
N ARG A 189 -13.78 -4.29 -2.61
CA ARG A 189 -14.27 -2.91 -2.68
C ARG A 189 -13.40 -2.07 -3.56
N PHE A 190 -14.03 -1.31 -4.45
CA PHE A 190 -13.36 -0.36 -5.32
C PHE A 190 -13.58 1.06 -4.78
N PHE A 191 -12.50 1.85 -4.78
CA PHE A 191 -12.50 3.23 -4.34
C PHE A 191 -12.04 4.12 -5.49
N ARG A 192 -12.68 5.28 -5.62
CA ARG A 192 -12.36 6.27 -6.63
C ARG A 192 -12.28 7.65 -5.99
N PHE A 193 -11.10 8.26 -6.06
CA PHE A 193 -10.79 9.52 -5.40
C PHE A 193 -10.51 10.61 -6.42
N LYS A 194 -11.25 11.69 -6.35
CA LYS A 194 -10.95 12.89 -7.14
C LYS A 194 -9.68 13.54 -6.61
N ARG A 195 -8.75 13.82 -7.49
CA ARG A 195 -7.50 14.51 -7.22
C ARG A 195 -7.44 15.83 -7.97
N ILE A 196 -6.86 16.82 -7.35
CA ILE A 196 -6.58 18.13 -7.95
C ILE A 196 -5.15 18.53 -7.58
N SER A 197 -4.40 19.01 -8.56
CA SER A 197 -3.05 19.52 -8.36
C SER A 197 -2.71 20.56 -9.42
N ASP A 198 -1.58 21.20 -9.26
CA ASP A 198 -0.91 21.98 -10.30
C ASP A 198 0.29 21.19 -10.86
N PHE A 199 0.80 21.64 -12.02
CA PHE A 199 1.91 20.94 -12.68
C PHE A 199 3.18 20.94 -11.83
N ASN A 200 3.48 22.03 -11.09
CA ASN A 200 4.70 22.12 -10.30
C ASN A 200 4.73 21.06 -9.19
N LYS A 201 3.59 20.83 -8.52
CA LYS A 201 3.48 19.74 -7.52
C LYS A 201 3.58 18.35 -8.16
N LEU A 202 3.04 18.16 -9.35
CA LEU A 202 3.22 16.90 -10.08
C LEU A 202 4.68 16.69 -10.47
N LEU A 203 5.34 17.73 -10.96
CA LEU A 203 6.78 17.74 -11.29
C LEU A 203 7.62 17.37 -10.06
N GLU A 204 7.37 18.01 -8.91
CA GLU A 204 8.04 17.71 -7.66
C GLU A 204 7.84 16.25 -7.25
N LYS A 205 6.63 15.73 -7.35
CA LYS A 205 6.32 14.33 -7.07
C LYS A 205 7.09 13.37 -7.98
N ALA A 206 7.19 13.66 -9.28
CA ALA A 206 7.94 12.82 -10.21
C ALA A 206 9.43 12.83 -9.89
N ARG A 207 10.05 14.01 -9.73
CA ARG A 207 11.47 14.16 -9.39
C ARG A 207 11.88 13.57 -8.06
N ASN A 208 11.00 13.64 -7.06
CA ASN A 208 11.22 12.99 -5.76
C ASN A 208 10.82 11.51 -5.76
N CYS A 209 10.54 10.91 -6.91
CA CYS A 209 10.20 9.50 -7.05
C CYS A 209 9.10 9.04 -6.08
N HIS A 210 8.02 9.84 -5.94
CA HIS A 210 6.94 9.53 -4.99
C HIS A 210 6.30 8.17 -5.24
N TYR A 211 6.24 7.70 -6.48
CA TYR A 211 6.05 6.29 -6.82
C TYR A 211 7.39 5.63 -7.11
N SER A 212 7.58 4.42 -6.64
CA SER A 212 8.77 3.62 -6.91
C SER A 212 9.00 3.37 -8.41
N THR A 213 7.96 3.50 -9.23
CA THR A 213 8.02 3.46 -10.68
C THR A 213 8.95 4.54 -11.25
N PHE A 214 8.96 5.76 -10.70
CA PHE A 214 9.84 6.82 -11.17
C PHE A 214 11.33 6.53 -10.93
N TYR A 215 11.64 5.72 -9.93
CA TYR A 215 13.01 5.27 -9.67
C TYR A 215 13.55 4.33 -10.77
N LEU A 216 12.68 3.79 -11.61
CA LEU A 216 13.05 2.92 -12.72
C LEU A 216 13.47 3.70 -13.98
N TYR A 217 13.32 5.02 -14.00
CA TYR A 217 13.81 5.88 -15.06
C TYR A 217 15.28 6.22 -14.86
N GLU A 218 16.05 6.30 -15.95
CA GLU A 218 17.32 6.98 -15.93
C GLU A 218 17.09 8.50 -15.84
N GLU A 219 18.05 9.26 -15.36
CA GLU A 219 17.90 10.70 -15.09
C GLU A 219 17.48 11.48 -16.34
N ASP A 220 18.20 11.28 -17.45
CA ASP A 220 17.90 11.92 -18.74
C ASP A 220 16.53 11.50 -19.31
N GLU A 221 16.17 10.22 -19.13
CA GLU A 221 14.88 9.69 -19.55
C GLU A 221 13.73 10.30 -18.73
N LEU A 222 13.93 10.46 -17.42
CA LEU A 222 12.96 11.09 -16.55
C LEU A 222 12.69 12.54 -16.96
N GLU A 223 13.75 13.34 -17.17
CA GLU A 223 13.60 14.74 -17.56
C GLU A 223 12.94 14.90 -18.94
N LYS A 224 13.31 14.08 -19.93
CA LYS A 224 12.62 14.05 -21.23
C LYS A 224 11.15 13.67 -21.07
N SER A 225 10.85 12.66 -20.26
CA SER A 225 9.47 12.23 -19.98
C SER A 225 8.66 13.32 -19.28
N ILE A 226 9.27 14.10 -18.39
CA ILE A 226 8.63 15.26 -17.74
C ILE A 226 8.24 16.33 -18.77
N GLN A 227 9.09 16.63 -19.75
CA GLN A 227 8.77 17.61 -20.80
C GLN A 227 7.58 17.14 -21.66
N ILE A 228 7.58 15.87 -22.07
CA ILE A 228 6.47 15.28 -22.83
C ILE A 228 5.17 15.27 -21.97
N PHE A 229 5.28 14.93 -20.68
CA PHE A 229 4.17 14.95 -19.74
C PHE A 229 3.56 16.35 -19.64
N LYS A 230 4.39 17.39 -19.50
CA LYS A 230 3.95 18.79 -19.48
C LYS A 230 3.14 19.14 -20.74
N GLN A 231 3.69 18.81 -21.91
CA GLN A 231 3.03 19.07 -23.18
C GLN A 231 1.67 18.39 -23.25
N LYS A 232 1.60 17.09 -22.97
CA LYS A 232 0.34 16.32 -23.00
C LYS A 232 -0.70 16.85 -22.00
N LEU A 233 -0.26 17.30 -20.81
CA LEU A 233 -1.17 17.91 -19.84
C LEU A 233 -1.67 19.27 -20.32
N SER A 234 -0.83 20.10 -20.94
CA SER A 234 -1.20 21.40 -21.51
C SER A 234 -2.24 21.24 -22.63
N GLU A 235 -2.04 20.27 -23.51
CA GLU A 235 -2.94 19.95 -24.61
C GLU A 235 -4.32 19.44 -24.09
N HIS A 236 -4.32 18.67 -23.00
CA HIS A 236 -5.54 18.04 -22.47
C HIS A 236 -6.35 18.96 -21.53
N PHE A 237 -5.66 19.69 -20.63
CA PHE A 237 -6.33 20.48 -19.58
C PHE A 237 -6.42 21.96 -19.88
N GLY A 238 -5.56 22.49 -20.76
CA GLY A 238 -5.45 23.92 -21.05
C GLY A 238 -4.82 24.73 -19.91
N ASP A 239 -5.29 24.55 -18.67
CA ASP A 239 -4.77 25.21 -17.47
C ASP A 239 -3.96 24.22 -16.59
N LEU A 240 -2.66 24.44 -16.53
CA LEU A 240 -1.75 23.62 -15.73
C LEU A 240 -1.76 23.95 -14.22
N ASN A 241 -2.48 24.99 -13.80
CA ASN A 241 -2.64 25.32 -12.38
C ASN A 241 -3.80 24.54 -11.74
N LYS A 242 -4.67 23.93 -12.54
CA LYS A 242 -5.85 23.20 -12.05
C LYS A 242 -6.06 21.88 -12.80
N ILE A 243 -5.13 20.95 -12.64
CA ILE A 243 -5.16 19.62 -13.22
C ILE A 243 -6.00 18.71 -12.33
N HIS A 244 -6.97 17.99 -12.90
CA HIS A 244 -7.82 17.09 -12.13
C HIS A 244 -7.88 15.70 -12.77
N TRP A 245 -7.91 14.67 -11.91
CA TRP A 245 -8.02 13.27 -12.33
C TRP A 245 -8.70 12.44 -11.25
N PHE A 246 -8.83 11.15 -11.51
CA PHE A 246 -9.25 10.17 -10.50
C PHE A 246 -8.13 9.17 -10.26
N ASP A 247 -7.87 8.89 -8.98
CA ASP A 247 -7.14 7.73 -8.56
C ASP A 247 -8.12 6.62 -8.17
N GLU A 248 -7.83 5.41 -8.60
CA GLU A 248 -8.63 4.23 -8.27
C GLU A 248 -7.78 3.21 -7.51
N TYR A 249 -8.41 2.57 -6.53
CA TYR A 249 -7.78 1.55 -5.69
C TYR A 249 -8.78 0.45 -5.39
N THR A 250 -8.27 -0.70 -5.00
CA THR A 250 -9.04 -1.87 -4.61
C THR A 250 -8.63 -2.32 -3.21
N LEU A 251 -9.62 -2.64 -2.38
CA LEU A 251 -9.44 -3.32 -1.11
C LEU A 251 -10.02 -4.74 -1.24
N LEU A 252 -9.15 -5.74 -1.13
CA LEU A 252 -9.57 -7.13 -0.97
C LEU A 252 -9.58 -7.43 0.52
N VAL A 253 -10.67 -8.05 0.99
CA VAL A 253 -10.77 -8.64 2.32
C VAL A 253 -10.75 -10.15 2.13
N VAL A 254 -9.72 -10.79 2.66
CA VAL A 254 -9.55 -12.25 2.64
C VAL A 254 -9.70 -12.75 4.05
N GLN A 255 -10.51 -13.80 4.26
CA GLN A 255 -10.74 -14.39 5.56
C GLN A 255 -10.13 -15.79 5.63
N LYS A 256 -9.43 -16.09 6.72
CA LYS A 256 -8.99 -17.44 7.01
C LYS A 256 -10.18 -18.27 7.47
N GLN A 257 -10.41 -19.38 6.80
CA GLN A 257 -11.42 -20.37 7.21
C GLN A 257 -10.91 -21.13 8.44
N GLY A 258 -11.82 -21.48 9.34
CA GLY A 258 -11.50 -22.36 10.47
C GLY A 258 -11.29 -23.80 9.99
N GLU A 259 -10.48 -24.57 10.71
CA GLU A 259 -10.39 -26.01 10.46
C GLU A 259 -11.77 -26.64 10.64
N PHE A 260 -12.29 -27.25 9.57
CA PHE A 260 -13.43 -28.16 9.72
C PHE A 260 -12.89 -29.45 10.36
N PHE A 261 -13.10 -29.60 11.65
CA PHE A 261 -13.01 -30.95 12.26
C PHE A 261 -14.13 -31.82 11.66
N VAL A 262 -13.73 -32.68 10.70
CA VAL A 262 -14.61 -33.75 10.18
C VAL A 262 -14.62 -34.90 11.17
#